data_d5fea1b55931ef94dc57ac18c7417467
#
_entry.id   d5fea1b55931ef94dc57ac18c7417467
#
_cell.length_a   1.000
_cell.length_b   1.000
_cell.length_c   1.000
_cell.angle_alpha   90.00
_cell.angle_beta   90.00
_cell.angle_gamma   90.00
#
_symmetry.space_group_name_H-M   'P 1'
#
loop_
_entity.id
_entity.type
_entity.pdbx_description
1 polymer ?
#
loop_
_entity_poly.entity_id
_entity_poly.type
_entity_poly.pdbx_seq_one_letter_code
_entity_poly.pdbx_strand_id
1 'polypeptide(L)'
;GVRVVLFTGNHDMWCYDYLAQECGVEIVRNPRVVEFDGVKVHLAHGDNLNISGQPMLKLMNTIFRASGARTLFSWLVHPDLALKFGLWWSGKSRKSHNKTLMGVDNLRPLVEYAREHNLKNGDVEHYIFGHMHLPHYVREERFEVLFLGDWCGAEAVYATMNDDNNLKLNTFAIDETVS
;
A
#
# COMPACT_ATOMS: atom_id res chain seq x y z
N GLY A 1 9.86 -16.04 16.71
CA GLY A 1 8.87 -14.96 16.61
C GLY A 1 8.40 -14.80 15.16
N VAL A 2 7.28 -14.14 14.96
CA VAL A 2 6.76 -13.85 13.62
C VAL A 2 7.48 -12.62 13.06
N ARG A 3 7.93 -12.68 11.83
CA ARG A 3 8.49 -11.52 11.11
C ARG A 3 7.36 -10.60 10.65
N VAL A 4 7.46 -9.32 11.02
CA VAL A 4 6.50 -8.30 10.62
C VAL A 4 7.16 -7.34 9.65
N VAL A 5 6.52 -7.09 8.51
CA VAL A 5 7.02 -6.20 7.46
C VAL A 5 5.95 -5.16 7.15
N LEU A 6 6.30 -3.87 7.25
CA LEU A 6 5.43 -2.74 6.94
C LEU A 6 5.84 -2.12 5.59
N PHE A 7 4.97 -2.19 4.60
CA PHE A 7 5.09 -1.43 3.36
C PHE A 7 4.45 -0.06 3.56
N THR A 8 5.27 1.00 3.56
CA THR A 8 4.76 2.37 3.77
C THR A 8 3.95 2.85 2.57
N GLY A 9 2.81 3.46 2.86
CA GLY A 9 1.93 4.08 1.87
C GLY A 9 2.05 5.61 1.84
N ASN A 10 1.09 6.24 1.17
CA ASN A 10 1.02 7.71 1.03
C ASN A 10 0.67 8.44 2.34
N HIS A 11 0.12 7.76 3.33
CA HIS A 11 -0.23 8.34 4.64
C HIS A 11 0.84 8.13 5.71
N ASP A 12 1.70 7.14 5.54
CA ASP A 12 2.76 6.75 6.49
C ASP A 12 4.16 6.75 5.87
N MET A 13 4.32 7.44 4.73
CA MET A 13 5.62 7.55 4.04
C MET A 13 6.73 8.15 4.93
N TRP A 14 6.35 8.89 5.99
CA TRP A 14 7.25 9.47 6.98
C TRP A 14 7.39 8.62 8.24
N CYS A 15 7.06 7.34 8.15
CA CYS A 15 7.40 6.38 9.19
C CYS A 15 8.93 6.37 9.36
N TYR A 16 9.39 6.78 10.55
CA TYR A 16 10.80 6.77 10.90
C TYR A 16 11.22 5.36 11.37
N ASP A 17 12.17 5.27 12.23
CA ASP A 17 12.82 4.05 12.66
C ASP A 17 12.26 3.47 13.97
N TYR A 18 11.36 4.19 14.66
CA TYR A 18 10.78 3.76 15.94
C TYR A 18 10.23 2.32 15.89
N LEU A 19 9.38 2.01 14.90
CA LEU A 19 8.82 0.67 14.76
C LEU A 19 9.89 -0.39 14.49
N ALA A 20 10.96 -0.01 13.79
CA ALA A 20 12.06 -0.92 13.53
C ALA A 20 12.89 -1.18 14.79
N GLN A 21 13.19 -0.12 15.56
CA GLN A 21 14.05 -0.19 16.74
C GLN A 21 13.33 -0.80 17.96
N GLU A 22 12.09 -0.40 18.21
CA GLU A 22 11.36 -0.80 19.41
C GLU A 22 10.47 -2.04 19.22
N CYS A 23 9.96 -2.23 18.00
CA CYS A 23 9.01 -3.33 17.71
C CYS A 23 9.60 -4.41 16.80
N GLY A 24 10.81 -4.22 16.27
CA GLY A 24 11.43 -5.18 15.35
C GLY A 24 10.73 -5.30 13.99
N VAL A 25 9.95 -4.28 13.60
CA VAL A 25 9.23 -4.25 12.31
C VAL A 25 10.17 -3.85 11.19
N GLU A 26 10.23 -4.63 10.13
CA GLU A 26 10.96 -4.24 8.92
C GLU A 26 10.15 -3.21 8.12
N ILE A 27 10.74 -2.02 7.86
CA ILE A 27 10.07 -0.95 7.11
C ILE A 27 10.54 -0.97 5.65
N VAL A 28 9.60 -1.19 4.73
CA VAL A 28 9.84 -1.24 3.29
C VAL A 28 9.15 -0.04 2.61
N ARG A 29 9.92 0.77 1.88
CA ARG A 29 9.44 2.01 1.25
C ARG A 29 9.22 1.90 -0.26
N ASN A 30 9.70 0.83 -0.86
CA ASN A 30 9.62 0.60 -2.31
C ASN A 30 8.97 -0.75 -2.58
N PRO A 31 8.42 -0.97 -3.76
CA PRO A 31 7.99 -2.28 -4.20
C PRO A 31 9.10 -3.32 -4.02
N ARG A 32 8.73 -4.51 -3.63
CA ARG A 32 9.68 -5.61 -3.42
C ARG A 32 9.09 -6.91 -3.94
N VAL A 33 9.89 -7.67 -4.66
CA VAL A 33 9.61 -9.07 -4.94
C VAL A 33 10.20 -9.91 -3.81
N VAL A 34 9.38 -10.78 -3.24
CA VAL A 34 9.78 -11.76 -2.23
C VAL A 34 9.47 -13.15 -2.76
N GLU A 35 10.20 -14.14 -2.28
CA GLU A 35 10.00 -15.53 -2.66
C GLU A 35 9.54 -16.33 -1.44
N PHE A 36 8.43 -17.05 -1.60
CA PHE A 36 7.89 -17.98 -0.62
C PHE A 36 7.79 -19.36 -1.27
N ASP A 37 8.52 -20.32 -0.78
CA ASP A 37 8.53 -21.71 -1.27
C ASP A 37 8.65 -21.85 -2.80
N GLY A 38 9.51 -21.00 -3.42
CA GLY A 38 9.76 -21.00 -4.85
C GLY A 38 8.81 -20.11 -5.66
N VAL A 39 7.76 -19.55 -5.05
CA VAL A 39 6.80 -18.65 -5.71
C VAL A 39 7.18 -17.18 -5.46
N LYS A 40 7.27 -16.41 -6.52
CA LYS A 40 7.59 -14.98 -6.46
C LYS A 40 6.35 -14.12 -6.34
N VAL A 41 6.34 -13.32 -5.29
CA VAL A 41 5.25 -12.40 -4.95
C VAL A 41 5.77 -10.96 -4.96
N HIS A 42 5.16 -10.12 -5.77
CA HIS A 42 5.42 -8.68 -5.80
C HIS A 42 4.51 -7.98 -4.79
N LEU A 43 5.11 -7.33 -3.82
CA LEU A 43 4.41 -6.59 -2.76
C LEU A 43 4.66 -5.10 -2.90
N ALA A 44 3.60 -4.31 -2.90
CA ALA A 44 3.69 -2.84 -2.91
C ALA A 44 2.42 -2.20 -2.31
N HIS A 45 2.58 -0.98 -1.77
CA HIS A 45 1.39 -0.21 -1.40
C HIS A 45 0.57 0.19 -2.63
N GLY A 46 1.19 0.76 -3.66
CA GLY A 46 0.53 1.06 -4.94
C GLY A 46 0.34 2.54 -5.26
N ASP A 47 0.54 3.43 -4.30
CA ASP A 47 0.30 4.88 -4.42
C ASP A 47 1.18 5.62 -5.46
N ASN A 48 2.31 5.05 -5.82
CA ASN A 48 3.31 5.64 -6.71
C ASN A 48 3.58 4.84 -7.98
N LEU A 49 2.77 3.81 -8.24
CA LEU A 49 2.92 2.97 -9.41
C LEU A 49 2.03 3.46 -10.55
N ASN A 50 2.57 3.46 -11.77
CA ASN A 50 1.88 3.89 -13.00
C ASN A 50 1.25 5.29 -12.94
N ILE A 51 1.94 6.25 -12.31
CA ILE A 51 1.52 7.66 -12.22
C ILE A 51 2.11 8.54 -13.33
N SER A 52 2.59 7.96 -14.42
CA SER A 52 3.25 8.68 -15.52
C SER A 52 2.35 9.76 -16.16
N GLY A 53 1.05 9.55 -16.18
CA GLY A 53 0.05 10.53 -16.66
C GLY A 53 -0.32 11.64 -15.65
N GLN A 54 0.29 11.67 -14.45
CA GLN A 54 -0.06 12.60 -13.38
C GLN A 54 1.17 13.35 -12.85
N PRO A 55 1.68 14.35 -13.61
CA PRO A 55 2.97 15.00 -13.30
C PRO A 55 2.97 15.70 -11.94
N MET A 56 1.84 16.28 -11.53
CA MET A 56 1.71 16.94 -10.22
C MET A 56 1.81 15.92 -9.07
N LEU A 57 1.16 14.78 -9.19
CA LEU A 57 1.23 13.70 -8.20
C LEU A 57 2.65 13.13 -8.13
N LYS A 58 3.31 12.96 -9.28
CA LYS A 58 4.70 12.53 -9.36
C LYS A 58 5.63 13.51 -8.65
N LEU A 59 5.47 14.81 -8.88
CA LEU A 59 6.25 15.86 -8.23
C LEU A 59 6.04 15.84 -6.72
N MET A 60 4.79 15.79 -6.27
CA MET A 60 4.45 15.71 -4.85
C MET A 60 5.06 14.48 -4.18
N ASN A 61 4.91 13.31 -4.78
CA ASN A 61 5.49 12.08 -4.25
C ASN A 61 7.02 12.16 -4.17
N THR A 62 7.67 12.77 -5.16
CA THR A 62 9.13 12.98 -5.14
C THR A 62 9.55 13.86 -3.98
N ILE A 63 8.86 14.99 -3.75
CA ILE A 63 9.15 15.91 -2.65
C ILE A 63 8.92 15.22 -1.30
N PHE A 64 7.75 14.61 -1.09
CA PHE A 64 7.41 13.98 0.19
C PHE A 64 8.24 12.74 0.52
N ARG A 65 8.76 12.04 -0.50
CA ARG A 65 9.66 10.89 -0.30
C ARG A 65 11.13 11.28 -0.14
N ALA A 66 11.50 12.54 -0.43
CA ALA A 66 12.86 13.02 -0.24
C ALA A 66 13.21 13.10 1.26
N SER A 67 14.29 12.43 1.65
CA SER A 67 14.77 12.41 3.04
C SER A 67 15.04 13.82 3.59
N GLY A 68 15.61 14.69 2.76
CA GLY A 68 15.87 16.09 3.13
C GLY A 68 14.61 16.90 3.40
N ALA A 69 13.55 16.74 2.59
CA ALA A 69 12.25 17.41 2.81
C ALA A 69 11.61 16.96 4.11
N ARG A 70 11.65 15.67 4.39
CA ARG A 70 11.15 15.09 5.65
C ARG A 70 11.89 15.65 6.87
N THR A 71 13.23 15.65 6.83
CA THR A 71 14.04 16.17 7.94
C THR A 71 13.80 17.65 8.16
N LEU A 72 13.76 18.45 7.08
CA LEU A 72 13.52 19.88 7.14
C LEU A 72 12.13 20.18 7.72
N PHE A 73 11.09 19.48 7.28
CA PHE A 73 9.75 19.63 7.81
C PHE A 73 9.69 19.29 9.31
N SER A 74 10.28 18.17 9.74
CA SER A 74 10.29 17.76 11.15
C SER A 74 11.04 18.73 12.05
N TRP A 75 11.99 19.48 11.49
CA TRP A 75 12.81 20.43 12.25
C TRP A 75 12.17 21.81 12.32
N LEU A 76 11.45 22.22 11.26
CA LEU A 76 10.86 23.57 11.17
C LEU A 76 9.39 23.63 11.61
N VAL A 77 8.65 22.54 11.54
CA VAL A 77 7.21 22.54 11.80
C VAL A 77 6.92 21.98 13.17
N HIS A 78 6.26 22.79 14.01
CA HIS A 78 5.84 22.35 15.34
C HIS A 78 4.93 21.11 15.22
N PRO A 79 5.08 20.09 16.10
CA PRO A 79 4.29 18.85 16.04
C PRO A 79 2.79 19.05 15.94
N ASP A 80 2.22 20.01 16.68
CA ASP A 80 0.77 20.30 16.64
C ASP A 80 0.30 20.83 15.28
N LEU A 81 1.14 21.63 14.59
CA LEU A 81 0.84 22.11 13.26
C LEU A 81 0.97 20.99 12.23
N ALA A 82 1.98 20.14 12.38
CA ALA A 82 2.17 18.96 11.54
C ALA A 82 0.97 18.00 11.66
N LEU A 83 0.49 17.75 12.89
CA LEU A 83 -0.68 16.91 13.14
C LEU A 83 -1.96 17.51 12.55
N LYS A 84 -2.21 18.80 12.77
CA LYS A 84 -3.38 19.50 12.18
C LYS A 84 -3.34 19.47 10.65
N PHE A 85 -2.18 19.70 10.06
CA PHE A 85 -1.99 19.61 8.62
C PHE A 85 -2.25 18.18 8.11
N GLY A 86 -1.69 17.17 8.78
CA GLY A 86 -1.88 15.77 8.42
C GLY A 86 -3.35 15.32 8.48
N LEU A 87 -4.06 15.70 9.55
CA LEU A 87 -5.48 15.41 9.72
C LEU A 87 -6.34 16.14 8.66
N TRP A 88 -6.05 17.40 8.36
CA TRP A 88 -6.74 18.16 7.32
C TRP A 88 -6.51 17.54 5.94
N TRP A 89 -5.27 17.21 5.62
CA TRP A 89 -4.89 16.59 4.34
C TRP A 89 -5.55 15.23 4.15
N SER A 90 -5.44 14.37 5.16
CA SER A 90 -6.07 13.04 5.16
C SER A 90 -7.58 13.12 5.06
N GLY A 91 -8.22 14.07 5.75
CA GLY A 91 -9.66 14.29 5.68
C GLY A 91 -10.11 14.77 4.28
N LYS A 92 -9.31 15.63 3.62
CA LYS A 92 -9.59 16.08 2.25
C LYS A 92 -9.43 14.93 1.24
N SER A 93 -8.40 14.12 1.40
CA SER A 93 -8.18 12.94 0.56
C SER A 93 -9.34 11.95 0.65
N ARG A 94 -9.78 11.59 1.87
CA ARG A 94 -10.93 10.70 2.09
C ARG A 94 -12.23 11.22 1.48
N LYS A 95 -12.50 12.53 1.61
CA LYS A 95 -13.69 13.15 0.98
C LYS A 95 -13.63 13.12 -0.53
N SER A 96 -12.46 13.22 -1.13
CA SER A 96 -12.27 13.10 -2.58
C SER A 96 -12.49 11.67 -3.06
N HIS A 97 -12.01 10.69 -2.31
CA HIS A 97 -12.22 9.27 -2.63
C HIS A 97 -13.69 8.83 -2.48
N ASN A 98 -14.40 9.31 -1.45
CA ASN A 98 -15.83 9.00 -1.28
C ASN A 98 -16.74 9.62 -2.36
N LYS A 99 -16.28 10.64 -3.09
CA LYS A 99 -17.06 11.27 -4.19
C LYS A 99 -16.93 10.52 -5.51
N THR A 100 -15.86 9.81 -5.71
CA THR A 100 -15.70 8.91 -6.84
C THR A 100 -16.05 7.52 -6.32
N LEU A 101 -17.20 6.98 -6.71
CA LEU A 101 -17.50 5.57 -6.52
C LEU A 101 -16.26 4.81 -7.01
N MET A 102 -15.47 4.25 -6.09
CA MET A 102 -14.28 3.48 -6.44
C MET A 102 -14.75 2.21 -7.16
N GLY A 103 -14.94 2.32 -8.47
CA GLY A 103 -15.24 1.19 -9.32
C GLY A 103 -13.97 0.39 -9.63
N VAL A 104 -14.15 -0.81 -10.10
CA VAL A 104 -13.07 -1.72 -10.54
C VAL A 104 -12.17 -1.06 -11.60
N ASP A 105 -12.68 -0.09 -12.36
CA ASP A 105 -11.92 0.67 -13.35
C ASP A 105 -10.73 1.44 -12.76
N ASN A 106 -10.81 1.85 -11.50
CA ASN A 106 -9.73 2.55 -10.80
C ASN A 106 -8.53 1.62 -10.50
N LEU A 107 -8.71 0.32 -10.54
CA LEU A 107 -7.65 -0.68 -10.34
C LEU A 107 -6.78 -0.86 -11.59
N ARG A 108 -7.31 -0.45 -12.75
CA ARG A 108 -6.67 -0.64 -14.06
C ARG A 108 -5.21 -0.17 -14.13
N PRO A 109 -4.81 1.01 -13.62
CA PRO A 109 -3.43 1.45 -13.67
C PRO A 109 -2.46 0.49 -12.98
N LEU A 110 -2.87 -0.11 -11.85
CA LEU A 110 -2.04 -1.08 -11.12
C LEU A 110 -2.01 -2.45 -11.79
N VAL A 111 -3.10 -2.86 -12.43
CA VAL A 111 -3.12 -4.08 -13.26
C VAL A 111 -2.19 -3.91 -14.48
N GLU A 112 -2.23 -2.75 -15.14
CA GLU A 112 -1.33 -2.42 -16.26
C GLU A 112 0.14 -2.41 -15.81
N TYR A 113 0.43 -1.84 -14.64
CA TYR A 113 1.76 -1.92 -14.04
C TYR A 113 2.21 -3.36 -13.84
N ALA A 114 1.34 -4.22 -13.28
CA ALA A 114 1.65 -5.63 -13.06
C ALA A 114 1.94 -6.35 -14.39
N ARG A 115 1.17 -6.08 -15.44
CA ARG A 115 1.41 -6.61 -16.79
C ARG A 115 2.76 -6.19 -17.35
N GLU A 116 3.08 -4.89 -17.29
CA GLU A 116 4.37 -4.38 -17.77
C GLU A 116 5.54 -4.94 -16.98
N HIS A 117 5.39 -5.06 -15.66
CA HIS A 117 6.42 -5.63 -14.79
C HIS A 117 6.62 -7.11 -15.09
N ASN A 118 5.54 -7.89 -15.26
CA ASN A 118 5.60 -9.31 -15.56
C ASN A 118 6.21 -9.57 -16.95
N LEU A 119 5.90 -8.76 -17.95
CA LEU A 119 6.51 -8.84 -19.28
C LEU A 119 8.03 -8.65 -19.25
N LYS A 120 8.54 -7.83 -18.32
CA LYS A 120 9.97 -7.55 -18.19
C LYS A 120 10.72 -8.59 -17.36
N ASN A 121 10.08 -9.12 -16.32
CA ASN A 121 10.71 -9.99 -15.32
C ASN A 121 10.26 -11.46 -15.42
N GLY A 122 9.10 -11.74 -15.98
CA GLY A 122 8.65 -13.05 -16.44
C GLY A 122 8.32 -14.12 -15.40
N ASP A 123 8.65 -13.93 -14.12
CA ASP A 123 8.67 -14.96 -13.09
C ASP A 123 7.90 -14.61 -11.80
N VAL A 124 7.14 -13.51 -11.82
CA VAL A 124 6.30 -13.12 -10.69
C VAL A 124 4.90 -13.67 -10.88
N GLU A 125 4.45 -14.50 -9.94
CA GLU A 125 3.16 -15.18 -10.03
C GLU A 125 2.04 -14.41 -9.36
N HIS A 126 2.35 -13.64 -8.30
CA HIS A 126 1.37 -12.87 -7.56
C HIS A 126 1.80 -11.42 -7.37
N TYR A 127 0.86 -10.50 -7.57
CA TYR A 127 0.99 -9.07 -7.27
C TYR A 127 0.00 -8.70 -6.20
N ILE A 128 0.45 -8.13 -5.09
CA ILE A 128 -0.41 -7.71 -3.98
C ILE A 128 -0.26 -6.21 -3.77
N PHE A 129 -1.39 -5.49 -3.85
CA PHE A 129 -1.47 -4.05 -3.69
C PHE A 129 -2.45 -3.66 -2.58
N GLY A 130 -2.09 -2.62 -1.82
CA GLY A 130 -2.98 -1.89 -0.93
C GLY A 130 -3.60 -0.68 -1.63
N HIS A 131 -3.57 0.49 -1.00
CA HIS A 131 -3.91 1.82 -1.49
C HIS A 131 -5.35 2.05 -1.95
N MET A 132 -5.93 1.11 -2.67
CA MET A 132 -7.23 1.29 -3.33
C MET A 132 -8.43 1.09 -2.40
N HIS A 133 -8.22 0.51 -1.22
CA HIS A 133 -9.27 0.23 -0.22
C HIS A 133 -10.45 -0.58 -0.81
N LEU A 134 -10.23 -1.29 -1.89
CA LEU A 134 -11.22 -2.10 -2.59
C LEU A 134 -10.70 -3.53 -2.73
N PRO A 135 -11.20 -4.47 -1.93
CA PRO A 135 -10.82 -5.88 -2.07
C PRO A 135 -11.23 -6.40 -3.44
N HIS A 136 -10.26 -6.81 -4.20
CA HIS A 136 -10.53 -7.32 -5.55
C HIS A 136 -9.43 -8.29 -5.99
N TYR A 137 -9.80 -9.18 -6.91
CA TYR A 137 -8.93 -10.20 -7.44
C TYR A 137 -9.01 -10.21 -8.97
N VAL A 138 -7.88 -10.11 -9.63
CA VAL A 138 -7.77 -10.17 -11.09
C VAL A 138 -6.85 -11.32 -11.46
N ARG A 139 -7.35 -12.21 -12.31
CA ARG A 139 -6.55 -13.31 -12.85
C ARG A 139 -6.15 -13.01 -14.27
N GLU A 140 -4.85 -13.07 -14.53
CA GLU A 140 -4.24 -13.00 -15.84
C GLU A 140 -3.71 -14.39 -16.24
N GLU A 141 -3.29 -14.59 -17.47
CA GLU A 141 -2.82 -15.89 -17.94
C GLU A 141 -1.60 -16.44 -17.21
N ARG A 142 -0.70 -15.55 -16.72
CA ARG A 142 0.59 -15.91 -16.12
C ARG A 142 0.74 -15.50 -14.68
N PHE A 143 -0.13 -14.66 -14.16
CA PHE A 143 -0.04 -14.12 -12.82
C PHE A 143 -1.40 -13.70 -12.31
N GLU A 144 -1.45 -13.38 -11.05
CA GLU A 144 -2.66 -12.91 -10.37
C GLU A 144 -2.38 -11.57 -9.68
N VAL A 145 -3.39 -10.71 -9.64
CA VAL A 145 -3.31 -9.40 -8.95
C VAL A 145 -4.35 -9.37 -7.84
N LEU A 146 -3.89 -9.16 -6.63
CA LEU A 146 -4.73 -9.06 -5.44
C LEU A 146 -4.69 -7.64 -4.88
N PHE A 147 -5.86 -7.04 -4.73
CA PHE A 147 -6.05 -5.77 -4.05
C PHE A 147 -6.59 -6.01 -2.65
N LEU A 148 -5.89 -5.48 -1.66
CA LEU A 148 -6.31 -5.56 -0.26
C LEU A 148 -7.35 -4.46 0.03
N GLY A 149 -8.30 -4.78 0.90
CA GLY A 149 -9.20 -3.80 1.49
C GLY A 149 -8.52 -2.94 2.55
N ASP A 150 -9.32 -2.14 3.22
CA ASP A 150 -8.91 -1.43 4.43
C ASP A 150 -9.44 -2.12 5.70
N TRP A 151 -9.02 -1.59 6.83
CA TRP A 151 -9.46 -2.02 8.16
C TRP A 151 -10.19 -0.88 8.89
N CYS A 152 -10.81 0.02 8.14
CA CYS A 152 -11.45 1.23 8.68
C CYS A 152 -12.96 1.03 8.93
N GLY A 153 -13.52 -0.11 8.58
CA GLY A 153 -14.94 -0.46 8.72
C GLY A 153 -15.19 -1.56 9.74
N ALA A 154 -16.36 -2.16 9.65
CA ALA A 154 -16.76 -3.30 10.49
C ALA A 154 -16.03 -4.61 10.13
N GLU A 155 -15.31 -4.62 9.01
CA GLU A 155 -14.59 -5.79 8.53
C GLU A 155 -13.15 -5.42 8.18
N ALA A 156 -12.22 -6.28 8.57
CA ALA A 156 -10.82 -6.23 8.16
C ALA A 156 -10.57 -7.26 7.05
N VAL A 157 -10.10 -6.81 5.91
CA VAL A 157 -9.77 -7.71 4.79
C VAL A 157 -8.25 -7.96 4.77
N TYR A 158 -7.88 -9.23 4.70
CA TYR A 158 -6.48 -9.66 4.62
C TYR A 158 -6.32 -10.82 3.65
N ALA A 159 -5.10 -11.05 3.20
CA ALA A 159 -4.75 -12.17 2.35
C ALA A 159 -3.92 -13.20 3.11
N THR A 160 -4.12 -14.47 2.78
CA THR A 160 -3.27 -15.57 3.21
C THR A 160 -2.76 -16.33 1.99
N MET A 161 -1.55 -16.84 2.08
CA MET A 161 -1.01 -17.82 1.15
C MET A 161 -0.89 -19.15 1.90
N ASN A 162 -1.44 -20.23 1.33
CA ASN A 162 -1.36 -21.57 1.90
C ASN A 162 -0.09 -22.30 1.42
N ASP A 163 0.12 -23.52 1.93
CA ASP A 163 1.27 -24.36 1.56
C ASP A 163 1.29 -24.78 0.08
N ASP A 164 0.14 -24.71 -0.62
CA ASP A 164 0.03 -24.93 -2.06
C ASP A 164 0.24 -23.64 -2.87
N ASN A 165 0.71 -22.58 -2.24
CA ASN A 165 0.96 -21.27 -2.84
C ASN A 165 -0.28 -20.54 -3.40
N ASN A 166 -1.49 -20.94 -2.98
CA ASN A 166 -2.72 -20.27 -3.39
C ASN A 166 -2.98 -19.07 -2.49
N LEU A 167 -3.17 -17.90 -3.10
CA LEU A 167 -3.63 -16.70 -2.43
C LEU A 167 -5.14 -16.72 -2.19
N LYS A 168 -5.55 -16.34 -0.99
CA LYS A 168 -6.95 -16.22 -0.61
C LYS A 168 -7.19 -14.90 0.13
N LEU A 169 -8.21 -14.15 -0.30
CA LEU A 169 -8.78 -13.06 0.49
C LEU A 169 -9.66 -13.62 1.60
N ASN A 170 -9.49 -13.11 2.78
CA ASN A 170 -10.26 -13.44 3.96
C ASN A 170 -10.79 -12.16 4.58
N THR A 171 -11.90 -12.29 5.29
CA THR A 171 -12.53 -11.19 6.03
C THR A 171 -12.61 -11.56 7.49
N PHE A 172 -12.28 -10.63 8.35
CA PHE A 172 -12.44 -10.73 9.79
C PHE A 172 -13.41 -9.66 10.26
N ALA A 173 -14.48 -10.03 10.93
CA ALA A 173 -15.41 -9.08 11.53
C ALA A 173 -14.75 -8.39 12.73
N ILE A 174 -14.70 -7.07 12.71
CA ILE A 174 -14.21 -6.26 13.84
C ILE A 174 -15.40 -6.07 14.79
N ASP A 175 -15.36 -6.73 15.94
CA ASP A 175 -16.39 -6.59 16.98
C ASP A 175 -16.29 -5.20 17.61
N GLU A 176 -17.32 -4.36 17.46
CA GLU A 176 -17.35 -2.99 17.99
C GLU A 176 -17.39 -2.94 19.54
N THR A 177 -17.33 -4.09 20.20
CA THR A 177 -17.45 -4.20 21.66
C THR A 177 -16.16 -3.92 22.43
N VAL A 178 -15.06 -3.54 21.74
CA VAL A 178 -13.81 -3.14 22.39
C VAL A 178 -13.59 -1.64 22.19
N SER A 179 -14.38 -0.83 22.85
CA SER A 179 -14.16 0.62 23.03
C SER A 179 -13.86 0.95 24.49
#